data_2a567425d1cbf834ac6c9efa4a3a56e4
#
_entry.id   2a567425d1cbf834ac6c9efa4a3a56e4
#
_cell.length_a   1.000
_cell.length_b   1.000
_cell.length_c   1.000
_cell.angle_alpha   90.00
_cell.angle_beta   90.00
_cell.angle_gamma   90.00
#
_symmetry.space_group_name_H-M   'P 1'
#
loop_
_entity.id
_entity.type
_entity.pdbx_description
1 polymer ?
#
loop_
_entity_poly.entity_id
_entity_poly.type
_entity_poly.pdbx_seq_one_letter_code
_entity_poly.pdbx_strand_id
1 'polypeptide(L)'
;LQRMGHDVQHLQPKVEFHPLHPVWKMPFVWSKRLLRKCFGGEWRLPVFEHPHRWIRRYTDVFIYKHIEMRPLSDEEWNASLAKDYDVFMVGSDQVWRPCYALPLERYFLSFLDDTGSNPRIAYAASFGTENCEFSANQILDCRKLLQKFSFVSVREQSGTEICKRIFGVNASHVLDPTLLLSKDDYLKLIQDQSPSKGNLMVYILDETPDTQLF
;
A
#
# COMPACT_ATOMS: atom_id res chain seq x y z
N LEU A 1 -17.30 0.84 3.33
CA LEU A 1 -17.76 2.23 3.13
C LEU A 1 -18.79 2.31 2.01
N GLN A 2 -18.51 1.87 0.78
CA GLN A 2 -19.47 1.89 -0.34
C GLN A 2 -20.79 1.16 0.00
N ARG A 3 -20.73 0.01 0.70
CA ARG A 3 -21.92 -0.69 1.21
C ARG A 3 -22.74 0.12 2.23
N MET A 4 -22.11 1.07 2.88
CA MET A 4 -22.77 2.00 3.81
C MET A 4 -23.36 3.23 3.09
N GLY A 5 -23.24 3.29 1.78
CA GLY A 5 -23.75 4.37 0.93
C GLY A 5 -22.81 5.55 0.77
N HIS A 6 -21.54 5.40 1.15
CA HIS A 6 -20.52 6.44 0.91
C HIS A 6 -19.95 6.32 -0.50
N ASP A 7 -19.72 7.45 -1.15
CA ASP A 7 -18.87 7.55 -2.32
C ASP A 7 -17.42 7.53 -1.88
N VAL A 8 -16.63 6.61 -2.44
CA VAL A 8 -15.27 6.32 -1.94
C VAL A 8 -14.29 6.26 -3.10
N GLN A 9 -13.28 7.10 -3.04
CA GLN A 9 -12.21 7.14 -4.02
C GLN A 9 -10.87 6.87 -3.34
N HIS A 10 -10.05 6.00 -3.94
CA HIS A 10 -8.73 5.69 -3.43
C HIS A 10 -7.68 6.60 -4.07
N LEU A 11 -7.09 7.48 -3.25
CA LEU A 11 -6.00 8.35 -3.69
C LEU A 11 -4.69 7.60 -3.64
N GLN A 12 -3.95 7.60 -4.74
CA GLN A 12 -2.64 6.95 -4.82
C GLN A 12 -1.63 7.83 -5.57
N PRO A 13 -0.34 7.73 -5.25
CA PRO A 13 0.69 8.36 -6.06
C PRO A 13 0.65 7.85 -7.49
N LYS A 14 0.78 8.76 -8.45
CA LYS A 14 0.93 8.39 -9.86
C LYS A 14 2.26 7.68 -10.06
N VAL A 15 2.21 6.39 -10.37
CA VAL A 15 3.41 5.62 -10.64
C VAL A 15 3.81 5.79 -12.11
N GLU A 16 4.91 6.46 -12.36
CA GLU A 16 5.52 6.52 -13.68
C GLU A 16 6.47 5.34 -13.85
N PHE A 17 6.08 4.40 -14.70
CA PHE A 17 6.96 3.29 -15.06
C PHE A 17 7.97 3.75 -16.11
N HIS A 18 9.16 4.07 -15.67
CA HIS A 18 10.27 4.25 -16.60
C HIS A 18 10.76 2.87 -17.09
N PRO A 19 11.02 2.69 -18.39
CA PRO A 19 11.62 1.46 -18.90
C PRO A 19 12.95 1.23 -18.19
N LEU A 20 13.23 -0.02 -17.80
CA LEU A 20 14.47 -0.41 -17.09
C LEU A 20 15.75 0.06 -17.79
N HIS A 21 15.68 0.21 -19.11
CA HIS A 21 16.75 0.78 -19.93
C HIS A 21 16.15 1.65 -21.03
N PRO A 22 16.73 2.82 -21.33
CA PRO A 22 16.37 3.59 -22.52
C PRO A 22 16.48 2.71 -23.77
N VAL A 23 15.55 2.84 -24.70
CA VAL A 23 15.46 1.98 -25.91
C VAL A 23 16.77 1.95 -26.70
N TRP A 24 17.50 3.08 -26.74
CA TRP A 24 18.80 3.18 -27.43
C TRP A 24 19.94 2.36 -26.77
N LYS A 25 19.81 2.00 -25.47
CA LYS A 25 20.77 1.13 -24.77
C LYS A 25 20.47 -0.35 -24.95
N MET A 26 19.34 -0.73 -25.54
CA MET A 26 18.91 -2.11 -25.70
C MET A 26 19.93 -2.96 -26.49
N PRO A 27 20.51 -2.49 -27.62
CA PRO A 27 21.52 -3.28 -28.34
C PRO A 27 22.73 -3.61 -27.45
N PHE A 28 23.14 -2.67 -26.60
CA PHE A 28 24.27 -2.86 -25.67
C PHE A 28 23.95 -3.85 -24.54
N VAL A 29 22.74 -3.85 -24.06
CA VAL A 29 22.27 -4.82 -23.05
C VAL A 29 22.22 -6.24 -23.65
N TRP A 30 21.77 -6.34 -24.90
CA TRP A 30 21.73 -7.60 -25.63
C TRP A 30 23.12 -8.16 -25.91
N SER A 31 24.06 -7.33 -26.37
CA SER A 31 25.43 -7.77 -26.66
C SER A 31 26.13 -8.26 -25.40
N LYS A 32 26.01 -7.56 -24.26
CA LYS A 32 26.56 -8.01 -22.97
C LYS A 32 25.98 -9.34 -22.52
N ARG A 33 24.68 -9.56 -22.73
CA ARG A 33 24.02 -10.83 -22.35
C ARG A 33 24.42 -11.99 -23.26
N LEU A 34 24.59 -11.72 -24.56
CA LEU A 34 25.08 -12.72 -25.53
C LEU A 34 26.50 -13.15 -25.17
N LEU A 35 27.39 -12.18 -24.90
CA LEU A 35 28.76 -12.45 -24.44
C LEU A 35 28.78 -13.30 -23.17
N ARG A 36 27.90 -12.97 -22.19
CA ARG A 36 27.81 -13.71 -20.93
C ARG A 36 27.37 -15.17 -21.14
N LYS A 37 26.52 -15.46 -22.15
CA LYS A 37 26.16 -16.81 -22.56
C LYS A 37 27.38 -17.59 -23.13
N CYS A 38 28.20 -16.94 -23.94
CA CYS A 38 29.41 -17.55 -24.49
C CYS A 38 30.43 -17.95 -23.40
N PHE A 39 30.37 -17.32 -22.22
CA PHE A 39 31.22 -17.60 -21.06
C PHE A 39 30.54 -18.45 -19.99
N GLY A 40 29.48 -19.20 -20.33
CA GLY A 40 28.85 -20.17 -19.42
C GLY A 40 27.86 -19.57 -18.39
N GLY A 41 27.45 -18.31 -18.53
CA GLY A 41 26.43 -17.68 -17.66
C GLY A 41 25.01 -18.11 -18.04
N GLU A 42 24.10 -18.08 -17.05
CA GLU A 42 22.67 -18.34 -17.27
C GLU A 42 22.05 -17.36 -18.28
N TRP A 43 21.23 -17.89 -19.17
CA TRP A 43 20.51 -17.10 -20.16
C TRP A 43 19.21 -16.60 -19.55
N ARG A 44 19.12 -15.29 -19.30
CA ARG A 44 17.85 -14.66 -18.91
C ARG A 44 17.34 -13.83 -20.09
N LEU A 45 16.14 -14.16 -20.57
CA LEU A 45 15.46 -13.36 -21.58
C LEU A 45 15.34 -11.89 -21.09
N PRO A 46 15.53 -10.91 -21.97
CA PRO A 46 15.32 -9.52 -21.59
C PRO A 46 13.85 -9.32 -21.22
N VAL A 47 13.62 -8.89 -20.00
CA VAL A 47 12.30 -8.48 -19.57
C VAL A 47 12.10 -7.06 -20.07
N PHE A 48 11.24 -6.90 -21.09
CA PHE A 48 10.90 -5.58 -21.66
C PHE A 48 10.00 -4.77 -20.75
N GLU A 49 9.21 -5.46 -19.93
CA GLU A 49 8.35 -4.84 -18.94
C GLU A 49 9.00 -4.93 -17.56
N HIS A 50 8.73 -3.92 -16.74
CA HIS A 50 9.17 -3.96 -15.35
C HIS A 50 8.57 -5.21 -14.68
N PRO A 51 9.35 -6.04 -13.95
CA PRO A 51 8.86 -7.28 -13.35
C PRO A 51 7.58 -7.09 -12.54
N HIS A 52 7.42 -5.93 -11.87
CA HIS A 52 6.23 -5.59 -11.12
C HIS A 52 4.95 -5.57 -11.97
N ARG A 53 4.98 -5.16 -13.24
CA ARG A 53 3.79 -5.19 -14.11
C ARG A 53 3.32 -6.62 -14.37
N TRP A 54 4.25 -7.54 -14.59
CA TRP A 54 3.92 -8.93 -14.80
C TRP A 54 3.37 -9.59 -13.53
N ILE A 55 3.99 -9.32 -12.37
CA ILE A 55 3.55 -9.84 -11.07
C ILE A 55 2.15 -9.31 -10.74
N ARG A 56 1.92 -8.03 -10.93
CA ARG A 56 0.66 -7.35 -10.57
C ARG A 56 -0.46 -7.47 -11.58
N ARG A 57 -0.26 -8.09 -12.74
CA ARG A 57 -1.23 -8.08 -13.85
C ARG A 57 -2.65 -8.48 -13.45
N TYR A 58 -2.83 -9.46 -12.59
CA TYR A 58 -4.14 -9.90 -12.12
C TYR A 58 -4.68 -9.01 -10.99
N THR A 59 -3.80 -8.59 -10.09
CA THR A 59 -4.14 -7.65 -9.02
C THR A 59 -4.60 -6.31 -9.59
N ASP A 60 -3.91 -5.79 -10.60
CA ASP A 60 -4.27 -4.54 -11.25
C ASP A 60 -5.64 -4.64 -11.92
N VAL A 61 -5.93 -5.73 -12.61
CA VAL A 61 -7.27 -5.98 -13.21
C VAL A 61 -8.36 -5.98 -12.12
N PHE A 62 -8.11 -6.65 -11.00
CA PHE A 62 -9.04 -6.67 -9.88
C PHE A 62 -9.26 -5.27 -9.29
N ILE A 63 -8.19 -4.54 -9.05
CA ILE A 63 -8.24 -3.17 -8.51
C ILE A 63 -9.06 -2.27 -9.45
N TYR A 64 -8.74 -2.24 -10.75
CA TYR A 64 -9.46 -1.42 -11.72
C TYR A 64 -10.95 -1.78 -11.85
N LYS A 65 -11.30 -3.04 -11.62
CA LYS A 65 -12.70 -3.49 -11.67
C LYS A 65 -13.51 -3.08 -10.44
N HIS A 66 -12.89 -3.03 -9.26
CA HIS A 66 -13.60 -2.96 -7.98
C HIS A 66 -13.30 -1.73 -7.14
N ILE A 67 -12.24 -0.98 -7.45
CA ILE A 67 -11.81 0.17 -6.65
C ILE A 67 -11.71 1.39 -7.55
N GLU A 68 -12.40 2.45 -7.20
CA GLU A 68 -12.26 3.72 -7.89
C GLU A 68 -10.94 4.37 -7.47
N MET A 69 -10.01 4.45 -8.42
CA MET A 69 -8.66 4.93 -8.20
C MET A 69 -8.48 6.33 -8.79
N ARG A 70 -7.92 7.25 -7.99
CA ARG A 70 -7.47 8.57 -8.46
C ARG A 70 -5.95 8.67 -8.30
N PRO A 71 -5.17 8.46 -9.37
CA PRO A 71 -3.73 8.69 -9.34
C PRO A 71 -3.44 10.19 -9.30
N LEU A 72 -2.59 10.61 -8.37
CA LEU A 72 -2.20 12.01 -8.16
C LEU A 72 -0.69 12.17 -8.40
N SER A 73 -0.31 13.22 -9.14
CA SER A 73 1.09 13.68 -9.22
C SER A 73 1.52 14.28 -7.88
N ASP A 74 2.82 14.49 -7.68
CA ASP A 74 3.30 15.06 -6.41
C ASP A 74 2.77 16.46 -6.14
N GLU A 75 2.53 17.26 -7.19
CA GLU A 75 1.98 18.61 -7.11
C GLU A 75 0.49 18.63 -6.71
N GLU A 76 -0.25 17.57 -7.04
CA GLU A 76 -1.67 17.45 -6.72
C GLU A 76 -1.91 17.07 -5.25
N TRP A 77 -0.89 16.54 -4.55
CA TRP A 77 -0.96 16.30 -3.11
C TRP A 77 -0.83 17.62 -2.31
N ASN A 78 -1.91 18.39 -2.28
CA ASN A 78 -1.94 19.69 -1.62
C ASN A 78 -3.34 19.96 -0.99
N ALA A 79 -3.45 21.07 -0.24
CA ALA A 79 -4.66 21.42 0.49
C ALA A 79 -5.91 21.61 -0.38
N SER A 80 -5.78 21.78 -1.69
CA SER A 80 -6.95 21.92 -2.57
C SER A 80 -7.81 20.66 -2.62
N LEU A 81 -7.24 19.49 -2.33
CA LEU A 81 -7.97 18.22 -2.21
C LEU A 81 -9.07 18.28 -1.15
N ALA A 82 -8.93 19.13 -0.12
CA ALA A 82 -9.95 19.31 0.91
C ALA A 82 -11.31 19.80 0.35
N LYS A 83 -11.32 20.34 -0.86
CA LYS A 83 -12.56 20.80 -1.53
C LYS A 83 -13.29 19.66 -2.25
N ASP A 84 -12.56 18.58 -2.57
CA ASP A 84 -13.09 17.47 -3.36
C ASP A 84 -13.71 16.37 -2.48
N TYR A 85 -13.39 16.35 -1.17
CA TYR A 85 -13.76 15.25 -0.28
C TYR A 85 -14.24 15.76 1.08
N ASP A 86 -15.27 15.12 1.64
CA ASP A 86 -15.81 15.47 2.97
C ASP A 86 -14.93 14.88 4.09
N VAL A 87 -14.29 13.72 3.87
CA VAL A 87 -13.50 12.99 4.87
C VAL A 87 -12.25 12.40 4.23
N PHE A 88 -11.14 12.44 4.94
CA PHE A 88 -9.91 11.75 4.57
C PHE A 88 -9.65 10.59 5.51
N MET A 89 -9.45 9.40 4.92
CA MET A 89 -9.14 8.18 5.68
C MET A 89 -7.83 7.59 5.23
N VAL A 90 -6.99 7.19 6.17
CA VAL A 90 -5.75 6.45 5.94
C VAL A 90 -5.81 5.10 6.63
N GLY A 91 -5.26 4.06 5.99
CA GLY A 91 -5.25 2.68 6.45
C GLY A 91 -5.92 1.78 5.40
N SER A 92 -5.97 0.45 5.55
CA SER A 92 -5.26 -0.26 6.59
C SER A 92 -3.76 -0.46 6.24
N ASP A 93 -3.24 -1.63 6.34
CA ASP A 93 -1.87 -2.00 6.02
C ASP A 93 -0.78 -1.16 6.75
N GLN A 94 0.49 -1.42 6.44
CA GLN A 94 1.66 -0.82 7.10
C GLN A 94 1.92 0.63 6.63
N VAL A 95 0.83 1.42 6.57
CA VAL A 95 0.87 2.82 6.11
C VAL A 95 1.67 3.75 7.03
N TRP A 96 1.95 3.31 8.26
CA TRP A 96 2.77 4.03 9.24
C TRP A 96 4.12 3.35 9.51
N ARG A 97 4.58 2.51 8.60
CA ARG A 97 5.92 1.94 8.68
C ARG A 97 6.89 2.73 7.79
N PRO A 98 7.92 3.39 8.37
CA PRO A 98 8.79 4.32 7.63
C PRO A 98 9.49 3.73 6.41
N CYS A 99 9.82 2.43 6.42
CA CYS A 99 10.49 1.79 5.29
C CYS A 99 9.58 1.52 4.08
N TYR A 100 8.25 1.55 4.25
CA TYR A 100 7.29 1.29 3.18
C TYR A 100 6.49 2.53 2.77
N ALA A 101 6.28 3.46 3.69
CA ALA A 101 5.47 4.65 3.49
C ALA A 101 6.35 5.87 3.14
N LEU A 102 6.55 6.14 1.86
CA LEU A 102 7.38 7.25 1.39
C LEU A 102 6.61 8.15 0.41
N PRO A 103 6.56 9.47 0.63
CA PRO A 103 6.99 10.17 1.85
C PRO A 103 6.03 9.86 3.02
N LEU A 104 6.62 9.62 4.20
CA LEU A 104 5.89 9.15 5.38
C LEU A 104 4.76 10.10 5.80
N GLU A 105 5.03 11.41 5.75
CA GLU A 105 4.11 12.47 6.19
C GLU A 105 2.81 12.49 5.38
N ARG A 106 2.83 12.01 4.13
CA ARG A 106 1.64 11.88 3.28
C ARG A 106 0.60 10.95 3.91
N TYR A 107 1.06 9.88 4.56
CA TYR A 107 0.20 8.92 5.25
C TYR A 107 -0.24 9.40 6.65
N PHE A 108 0.23 10.57 7.06
CA PHE A 108 -0.28 11.36 8.17
C PHE A 108 -1.11 12.56 7.68
N LEU A 109 -1.53 12.53 6.41
CA LEU A 109 -2.37 13.54 5.76
C LEU A 109 -1.77 14.96 5.86
N SER A 110 -0.44 15.08 5.71
CA SER A 110 0.30 16.35 5.80
C SER A 110 -0.07 17.35 4.72
N PHE A 111 -0.65 16.90 3.61
CA PHE A 111 -1.10 17.75 2.50
C PHE A 111 -2.36 18.55 2.82
N LEU A 112 -3.09 18.20 3.89
CA LEU A 112 -4.24 18.96 4.36
C LEU A 112 -3.76 20.08 5.28
N ASP A 113 -4.23 21.29 5.02
CA ASP A 113 -3.96 22.45 5.90
C ASP A 113 -4.80 22.39 7.19
N ASP A 114 -4.56 23.34 8.08
CA ASP A 114 -5.25 23.43 9.37
C ASP A 114 -6.54 24.28 9.29
N THR A 115 -6.84 24.82 8.13
CA THR A 115 -8.01 25.69 7.90
C THR A 115 -9.24 24.88 7.48
N GLY A 116 -9.01 23.66 6.98
CA GLY A 116 -10.07 22.74 6.57
C GLY A 116 -10.75 22.04 7.75
N SER A 117 -12.07 21.89 7.66
CA SER A 117 -12.90 21.17 8.64
C SER A 117 -13.02 19.67 8.35
N ASN A 118 -12.34 19.18 7.32
CA ASN A 118 -12.45 17.77 6.89
C ASN A 118 -11.93 16.82 7.97
N PRO A 119 -12.75 15.91 8.50
CA PRO A 119 -12.29 14.90 9.45
C PRO A 119 -11.17 14.04 8.87
N ARG A 120 -10.13 13.80 9.67
CA ARG A 120 -9.00 12.92 9.37
C ARG A 120 -9.16 11.67 10.20
N ILE A 121 -9.23 10.52 9.54
CA ILE A 121 -9.48 9.22 10.19
C ILE A 121 -8.35 8.27 9.86
N ALA A 122 -7.81 7.61 10.88
CA ALA A 122 -6.99 6.43 10.69
C ALA A 122 -7.80 5.18 11.04
N TYR A 123 -7.98 4.30 10.06
CA TYR A 123 -8.70 3.06 10.28
C TYR A 123 -7.79 1.84 10.09
N ALA A 124 -7.61 1.08 11.18
CA ALA A 124 -6.78 -0.11 11.21
C ALA A 124 -5.37 0.12 10.64
N ALA A 125 -4.81 1.33 10.82
CA ALA A 125 -3.44 1.62 10.38
C ALA A 125 -2.43 0.74 11.11
N SER A 126 -1.30 0.42 10.48
CA SER A 126 -0.31 -0.47 11.05
C SER A 126 1.08 0.16 11.02
N PHE A 127 1.82 -0.02 12.11
CA PHE A 127 3.25 0.28 12.20
C PHE A 127 4.12 -0.89 11.69
N GLY A 128 3.52 -2.07 11.49
CA GLY A 128 4.17 -3.25 10.94
C GLY A 128 5.10 -3.99 11.90
N THR A 129 5.48 -3.36 13.02
CA THR A 129 6.38 -3.91 14.06
C THR A 129 5.92 -3.48 15.43
N GLU A 130 6.38 -4.20 16.46
CA GLU A 130 6.13 -3.84 17.86
C GLU A 130 7.00 -2.68 18.34
N ASN A 131 8.09 -2.41 17.61
CA ASN A 131 9.02 -1.34 17.92
C ASN A 131 8.77 -0.14 17.01
N CYS A 132 8.97 1.06 17.54
CA CYS A 132 8.90 2.27 16.74
C CYS A 132 10.16 2.43 15.88
N GLU A 133 9.99 2.38 14.55
CA GLU A 133 11.09 2.54 13.59
C GLU A 133 11.29 4.00 13.13
N PHE A 134 10.58 4.96 13.73
CA PHE A 134 10.66 6.39 13.39
C PHE A 134 11.93 7.03 13.96
N SER A 135 12.58 7.88 13.17
CA SER A 135 13.61 8.79 13.66
C SER A 135 13.01 9.87 14.57
N ALA A 136 13.86 10.52 15.38
CA ALA A 136 13.41 11.58 16.28
C ALA A 136 12.67 12.73 15.55
N ASN A 137 13.15 13.13 14.38
CA ASN A 137 12.49 14.18 13.58
C ASN A 137 11.14 13.71 13.05
N GLN A 138 11.05 12.49 12.52
CA GLN A 138 9.77 11.91 12.09
C GLN A 138 8.75 11.83 13.21
N ILE A 139 9.18 11.47 14.44
CA ILE A 139 8.31 11.45 15.62
C ILE A 139 7.73 12.84 15.88
N LEU A 140 8.56 13.89 15.86
CA LEU A 140 8.13 15.26 16.12
C LEU A 140 7.10 15.74 15.10
N ASP A 141 7.35 15.49 13.83
CA ASP A 141 6.49 15.96 12.75
C ASP A 141 5.19 15.13 12.66
N CYS A 142 5.29 13.80 12.69
CA CYS A 142 4.12 12.93 12.64
C CYS A 142 3.24 13.06 13.89
N ARG A 143 3.81 13.36 15.07
CA ARG A 143 3.03 13.65 16.28
C ARG A 143 2.09 14.84 16.08
N LYS A 144 2.60 15.94 15.53
CA LYS A 144 1.79 17.15 15.26
C LYS A 144 0.66 16.84 14.28
N LEU A 145 0.93 16.02 13.27
CA LEU A 145 -0.05 15.62 12.27
C LEU A 145 -1.11 14.68 12.87
N LEU A 146 -0.69 13.68 13.64
CA LEU A 146 -1.58 12.68 14.21
C LEU A 146 -2.55 13.29 15.24
N GLN A 147 -2.14 14.32 15.97
CA GLN A 147 -2.99 15.07 16.87
C GLN A 147 -4.19 15.78 16.19
N LYS A 148 -4.14 15.95 14.87
CA LYS A 148 -5.21 16.55 14.06
C LYS A 148 -6.26 15.51 13.61
N PHE A 149 -6.05 14.23 13.90
CA PHE A 149 -6.98 13.19 13.53
C PHE A 149 -8.19 13.19 14.46
N SER A 150 -9.38 13.12 13.88
CA SER A 150 -10.64 13.02 14.60
C SER A 150 -10.83 11.65 15.24
N PHE A 151 -10.28 10.61 14.62
CA PHE A 151 -10.33 9.24 15.11
C PHE A 151 -9.08 8.48 14.66
N VAL A 152 -8.51 7.71 15.58
CA VAL A 152 -7.33 6.88 15.32
C VAL A 152 -7.60 5.46 15.75
N SER A 153 -7.45 4.52 14.82
CA SER A 153 -7.43 3.10 15.14
C SER A 153 -6.29 2.39 14.42
N VAL A 154 -5.81 1.33 15.07
CA VAL A 154 -4.71 0.51 14.62
C VAL A 154 -5.10 -0.96 14.67
N ARG A 155 -4.47 -1.80 13.83
CA ARG A 155 -4.82 -3.23 13.77
C ARG A 155 -3.99 -4.11 14.71
N GLU A 156 -2.95 -3.56 15.36
CA GLU A 156 -2.14 -4.28 16.34
C GLU A 156 -2.24 -3.63 17.72
N GLN A 157 -2.25 -4.45 18.78
CA GLN A 157 -2.24 -3.96 20.15
C GLN A 157 -0.99 -3.12 20.46
N SER A 158 0.19 -3.53 19.94
CA SER A 158 1.43 -2.77 20.04
C SER A 158 1.30 -1.36 19.42
N GLY A 159 0.53 -1.20 18.37
CA GLY A 159 0.25 0.09 17.74
C GLY A 159 -0.47 1.07 18.68
N THR A 160 -1.37 0.58 19.55
CA THR A 160 -2.03 1.45 20.55
C THR A 160 -1.01 2.01 21.55
N GLU A 161 -0.05 1.20 21.97
CA GLU A 161 1.01 1.62 22.85
C GLU A 161 1.97 2.63 22.19
N ILE A 162 2.31 2.40 20.91
CA ILE A 162 3.10 3.35 20.12
C ILE A 162 2.36 4.70 20.01
N CYS A 163 1.08 4.69 19.64
CA CYS A 163 0.27 5.90 19.56
C CYS A 163 0.27 6.67 20.87
N LYS A 164 0.03 5.99 21.98
CA LYS A 164 -0.04 6.62 23.32
C LYS A 164 1.30 7.14 23.81
N ARG A 165 2.34 6.30 23.80
CA ARG A 165 3.64 6.61 24.41
C ARG A 165 4.50 7.54 23.58
N ILE A 166 4.47 7.36 22.24
CA ILE A 166 5.35 8.06 21.32
C ILE A 166 4.65 9.26 20.69
N PHE A 167 3.43 9.09 20.23
CA PHE A 167 2.70 10.17 19.54
C PHE A 167 1.75 10.97 20.46
N GLY A 168 1.47 10.49 21.66
CA GLY A 168 0.61 11.18 22.63
C GLY A 168 -0.87 11.17 22.23
N VAL A 169 -1.30 10.19 21.45
CA VAL A 169 -2.68 10.05 20.94
C VAL A 169 -3.25 8.71 21.38
N ASN A 170 -4.50 8.71 21.83
CA ASN A 170 -5.21 7.46 22.12
C ASN A 170 -5.69 6.84 20.80
N ALA A 171 -5.42 5.56 20.62
CA ALA A 171 -5.87 4.78 19.47
C ALA A 171 -6.69 3.56 19.92
N SER A 172 -7.71 3.21 19.14
CA SER A 172 -8.50 2.00 19.35
C SER A 172 -7.86 0.82 18.60
N HIS A 173 -7.82 -0.35 19.23
CA HIS A 173 -7.45 -1.59 18.53
C HIS A 173 -8.67 -2.13 17.81
N VAL A 174 -8.57 -2.36 16.50
CA VAL A 174 -9.67 -2.82 15.64
C VAL A 174 -9.20 -3.91 14.69
N LEU A 175 -10.15 -4.66 14.17
CA LEU A 175 -9.88 -5.68 13.15
C LEU A 175 -9.48 -5.03 11.82
N ASP A 176 -8.66 -5.74 11.05
CA ASP A 176 -8.39 -5.39 9.66
C ASP A 176 -9.70 -5.31 8.86
N PRO A 177 -9.90 -4.30 7.99
CA PRO A 177 -11.13 -4.12 7.23
C PRO A 177 -11.49 -5.31 6.32
N THR A 178 -10.55 -6.17 5.97
CA THR A 178 -10.84 -7.40 5.23
C THR A 178 -11.76 -8.34 6.01
N LEU A 179 -11.76 -8.27 7.34
CA LEU A 179 -12.62 -9.08 8.21
C LEU A 179 -14.02 -8.48 8.41
N LEU A 180 -14.30 -7.29 7.89
CA LEU A 180 -15.61 -6.64 7.96
C LEU A 180 -16.59 -7.14 6.89
N LEU A 181 -16.09 -7.74 5.82
CA LEU A 181 -16.91 -8.29 4.76
C LEU A 181 -17.37 -9.71 5.12
N SER A 182 -18.60 -10.02 4.77
CA SER A 182 -19.15 -11.36 4.92
C SER A 182 -18.61 -12.33 3.87
N LYS A 183 -18.75 -13.63 4.10
CA LYS A 183 -18.46 -14.67 3.11
C LYS A 183 -19.17 -14.41 1.78
N ASP A 184 -20.45 -13.99 1.83
CA ASP A 184 -21.24 -13.75 0.62
C ASP A 184 -20.72 -12.55 -0.19
N ASP A 185 -20.10 -11.56 0.47
CA ASP A 185 -19.46 -10.45 -0.22
C ASP A 185 -18.25 -10.92 -0.99
N TYR A 186 -17.41 -11.75 -0.39
CA TYR A 186 -16.25 -12.34 -1.07
C TYR A 186 -16.66 -13.27 -2.20
N LEU A 187 -17.72 -14.08 -2.02
CA LEU A 187 -18.22 -14.96 -3.08
C LEU A 187 -18.70 -14.18 -4.29
N LYS A 188 -19.30 -12.99 -4.13
CA LYS A 188 -19.67 -12.12 -5.25
C LYS A 188 -18.48 -11.66 -6.07
N LEU A 189 -17.33 -11.45 -5.43
CA LEU A 189 -16.10 -11.01 -6.13
C LEU A 189 -15.50 -12.11 -7.03
N ILE A 190 -15.81 -13.37 -6.76
CA ILE A 190 -15.25 -14.53 -7.48
C ILE A 190 -16.27 -15.28 -8.33
N GLN A 191 -17.48 -14.74 -8.52
CA GLN A 191 -18.57 -15.43 -9.26
C GLN A 191 -18.17 -15.86 -10.69
N ASP A 192 -17.34 -15.06 -11.35
CA ASP A 192 -16.89 -15.31 -12.71
C ASP A 192 -15.59 -16.17 -12.78
N GLN A 193 -15.12 -16.68 -11.66
CA GLN A 193 -13.89 -17.47 -11.63
C GLN A 193 -14.16 -18.96 -11.82
N SER A 194 -13.24 -19.62 -12.52
CA SER A 194 -13.29 -21.09 -12.64
C SER A 194 -13.21 -21.75 -11.26
N PRO A 195 -13.91 -22.88 -11.05
CA PRO A 195 -13.82 -23.62 -9.80
C PRO A 195 -12.37 -23.96 -9.44
N SER A 196 -12.04 -23.88 -8.16
CA SER A 196 -10.73 -24.29 -7.67
C SER A 196 -10.47 -25.77 -7.98
N LYS A 197 -9.26 -26.08 -8.43
CA LYS A 197 -8.82 -27.47 -8.66
C LYS A 197 -8.25 -28.13 -7.41
N GLY A 198 -8.14 -27.41 -6.31
CA GLY A 198 -7.53 -27.88 -5.07
C GLY A 198 -8.37 -27.54 -3.84
N ASN A 199 -8.11 -28.27 -2.76
CA ASN A 199 -8.77 -28.09 -1.46
C ASN A 199 -7.95 -27.27 -0.47
N LEU A 200 -6.68 -26.98 -0.82
CA LEU A 200 -5.75 -26.22 0.01
C LEU A 200 -5.04 -25.19 -0.85
N MET A 201 -4.99 -23.94 -0.37
CA MET A 201 -4.15 -22.89 -0.90
C MET A 201 -3.06 -22.55 0.12
N VAL A 202 -1.80 -22.62 -0.31
CA VAL A 202 -0.65 -22.20 0.49
C VAL A 202 -0.07 -20.93 -0.12
N TYR A 203 0.09 -19.89 0.71
CA TYR A 203 0.71 -18.64 0.33
C TYR A 203 2.00 -18.45 1.12
N ILE A 204 3.14 -18.54 0.46
CA ILE A 204 4.47 -18.44 1.06
C ILE A 204 5.07 -17.09 0.65
N LEU A 205 5.36 -16.24 1.64
CA LEU A 205 6.00 -14.95 1.42
C LEU A 205 7.52 -15.08 1.33
N ASP A 206 8.11 -15.90 2.22
CA ASP A 206 9.54 -16.11 2.30
C ASP A 206 9.86 -17.61 2.23
N GLU A 207 10.83 -17.97 1.37
CA GLU A 207 11.31 -19.34 1.34
C GLU A 207 12.15 -19.64 2.58
N THR A 208 11.72 -20.61 3.35
CA THR A 208 12.46 -21.18 4.47
C THR A 208 12.78 -22.66 4.19
N PRO A 209 13.72 -23.28 4.89
CA PRO A 209 13.98 -24.71 4.74
C PRO A 209 12.72 -25.58 4.88
N ASP A 210 11.79 -25.18 5.75
CA ASP A 210 10.54 -25.91 5.99
C ASP A 210 9.52 -25.73 4.86
N THR A 211 9.61 -24.67 4.08
CA THR A 211 8.70 -24.42 2.94
C THR A 211 9.08 -25.22 1.68
N GLN A 212 10.27 -25.83 1.65
CA GLN A 212 10.70 -26.72 0.56
C GLN A 212 10.05 -28.12 0.66
N LEU A 213 9.28 -28.37 1.72
CA LEU A 213 8.58 -29.65 1.94
C LEU A 213 7.17 -29.68 1.31
N PHE A 214 6.73 -28.60 0.69
CA PHE A 214 5.44 -28.43 0.01
C PHE A 214 5.64 -28.10 -1.47
#